data_f875c5ff693a734fb5e33d9edbc59c28
#
_entry.id   f875c5ff693a734fb5e33d9edbc59c28
#
_cell.length_a   1.000
_cell.length_b   1.000
_cell.length_c   1.000
_cell.angle_alpha   90.00
_cell.angle_beta   90.00
_cell.angle_gamma   90.00
#
_symmetry.space_group_name_H-M   'P 1'
#
loop_
_entity.id
_entity.type
_entity.pdbx_description
1 polymer ?
#
loop_
_entity_poly.entity_id
_entity_poly.type
_entity_poly.pdbx_seq_one_letter_code
_entity_poly.pdbx_strand_id
1 'polypeptide(L)'
;VLAAQDSLKISYEPNKLSVNPFIEQTIYVAIMAVILGAKMKLSKDKLVKLCIATLLKDIALVSPNAKLAYDVVYTQHPVLGYKYLKKKYAIDEEILEAILHHHERSDGSGFPNKLKGEEICLLARIISVVDTFYEIKVNHKMLGNTHGVLEENLKKIFKKFDMNVLGYFLKNVEIFTLDSMVILNNGDIGVIIK
;
A
#
# COMPACT_ATOMS: atom_id res chain seq x y z
N VAL A 1 -1.51 -29.09 3.88
CA VAL A 1 -2.10 -28.20 2.85
C VAL A 1 -1.38 -26.82 2.80
N LEU A 2 -0.65 -26.42 3.86
CA LEU A 2 0.06 -25.12 3.93
C LEU A 2 1.46 -25.12 3.27
N ALA A 3 2.05 -26.28 3.03
CA ALA A 3 3.42 -26.37 2.49
C ALA A 3 3.55 -26.10 0.97
N ALA A 4 2.44 -26.13 0.21
CA ALA A 4 2.44 -25.89 -1.24
C ALA A 4 2.26 -24.40 -1.63
N GLN A 5 2.13 -23.48 -0.65
CA GLN A 5 1.81 -22.09 -0.92
C GLN A 5 3.03 -21.15 -1.13
N ASP A 6 4.25 -21.66 -0.97
CA ASP A 6 5.45 -20.82 -1.11
C ASP A 6 5.79 -20.42 -2.57
N SER A 7 5.14 -21.04 -3.55
CA SER A 7 5.39 -20.77 -4.98
C SER A 7 4.30 -19.94 -5.68
N LEU A 8 3.16 -19.67 -5.03
CA LEU A 8 2.11 -18.86 -5.62
C LEU A 8 2.46 -17.37 -5.48
N LYS A 9 2.92 -16.78 -6.56
CA LYS A 9 2.90 -15.33 -6.73
C LYS A 9 1.46 -14.88 -6.94
N ILE A 10 1.04 -13.87 -6.22
CA ILE A 10 -0.34 -13.38 -6.30
C ILE A 10 -0.34 -12.15 -7.17
N SER A 11 -0.98 -12.27 -8.33
CA SER A 11 -1.39 -11.11 -9.11
C SER A 11 -2.88 -10.87 -8.83
N TYR A 12 -3.22 -9.76 -8.21
CA TYR A 12 -4.58 -9.26 -8.15
C TYR A 12 -4.71 -8.12 -9.14
N GLU A 13 -5.43 -8.37 -10.21
CA GLU A 13 -5.86 -7.30 -11.10
C GLU A 13 -7.27 -6.89 -10.68
N PRO A 14 -7.47 -5.63 -10.23
CA PRO A 14 -8.80 -5.13 -9.98
C PRO A 14 -9.58 -5.20 -11.30
N ASN A 15 -10.61 -6.02 -11.33
CA ASN A 15 -11.52 -6.03 -12.45
C ASN A 15 -12.23 -4.66 -12.50
N LYS A 16 -12.41 -4.10 -13.70
CA LYS A 16 -13.08 -2.80 -13.99
C LYS A 16 -14.54 -2.71 -13.52
N LEU A 17 -14.95 -3.49 -12.54
CA LEU A 17 -16.31 -3.56 -12.03
C LEU A 17 -16.61 -2.56 -10.91
N SER A 18 -15.58 -1.90 -10.35
CA SER A 18 -15.80 -0.89 -9.33
C SER A 18 -16.08 0.46 -9.99
N VAL A 19 -17.29 0.97 -9.77
CA VAL A 19 -17.71 2.32 -10.18
C VAL A 19 -16.97 3.42 -9.38
N ASN A 20 -16.30 3.04 -8.28
CA ASN A 20 -15.64 3.97 -7.37
C ASN A 20 -14.16 3.60 -7.18
N PRO A 21 -13.22 4.40 -7.73
CA PRO A 21 -11.77 4.16 -7.60
C PRO A 21 -11.27 4.07 -6.15
N PHE A 22 -11.91 4.79 -5.24
CA PHE A 22 -11.57 4.77 -3.82
C PHE A 22 -11.85 3.40 -3.17
N ILE A 23 -13.01 2.80 -3.49
CA ILE A 23 -13.37 1.46 -2.99
C ILE A 23 -12.41 0.42 -3.58
N GLU A 24 -12.10 0.54 -4.86
CA GLU A 24 -11.15 -0.35 -5.53
C GLU A 24 -9.77 -0.31 -4.87
N GLN A 25 -9.22 0.88 -4.61
CA GLN A 25 -7.96 1.06 -3.89
C GLN A 25 -8.03 0.43 -2.50
N THR A 26 -9.07 0.72 -1.73
CA THR A 26 -9.22 0.23 -0.36
C THR A 26 -9.22 -1.30 -0.33
N ILE A 27 -9.99 -1.95 -1.21
CA ILE A 27 -10.06 -3.42 -1.29
C ILE A 27 -8.73 -4.00 -1.73
N TYR A 28 -8.11 -3.43 -2.78
CA TYR A 28 -6.80 -3.88 -3.27
C TYR A 28 -5.75 -3.83 -2.16
N VAL A 29 -5.63 -2.68 -1.49
CA VAL A 29 -4.63 -2.49 -0.43
C VAL A 29 -4.89 -3.44 0.73
N ALA A 30 -6.15 -3.66 1.13
CA ALA A 30 -6.49 -4.59 2.21
C ALA A 30 -6.08 -6.03 1.88
N ILE A 31 -6.43 -6.53 0.69
CA ILE A 31 -6.08 -7.88 0.25
C ILE A 31 -4.55 -8.04 0.18
N MET A 32 -3.87 -7.13 -0.50
CA MET A 32 -2.43 -7.22 -0.71
C MET A 32 -1.63 -7.07 0.58
N ALA A 33 -2.06 -6.20 1.50
CA ALA A 33 -1.42 -6.04 2.80
C ALA A 33 -1.54 -7.30 3.65
N VAL A 34 -2.73 -7.92 3.70
CA VAL A 34 -2.94 -9.18 4.43
C VAL A 34 -2.09 -10.31 3.85
N ILE A 35 -2.02 -10.42 2.53
CA ILE A 35 -1.18 -11.41 1.86
C ILE A 35 0.29 -11.18 2.18
N LEU A 36 0.77 -9.94 2.09
CA LEU A 36 2.15 -9.58 2.44
C LEU A 36 2.44 -9.91 3.91
N GLY A 37 1.54 -9.52 4.83
CA GLY A 37 1.65 -9.87 6.24
C GLY A 37 1.71 -11.39 6.49
N ALA A 38 0.90 -12.18 5.77
CA ALA A 38 0.94 -13.64 5.84
C ALA A 38 2.28 -14.22 5.34
N LYS A 39 2.82 -13.67 4.24
CA LYS A 39 4.16 -14.04 3.74
C LYS A 39 5.28 -13.65 4.71
N MET A 40 5.10 -12.57 5.46
CA MET A 40 5.98 -12.17 6.56
C MET A 40 5.76 -12.99 7.85
N LYS A 41 4.84 -13.98 7.83
CA LYS A 41 4.51 -14.87 8.94
C LYS A 41 3.92 -14.14 10.17
N LEU A 42 3.17 -13.07 9.94
CA LEU A 42 2.44 -12.40 11.01
C LEU A 42 1.40 -13.35 11.63
N SER A 43 1.15 -13.19 12.93
CA SER A 43 0.10 -13.95 13.61
C SER A 43 -1.30 -13.61 13.06
N LYS A 44 -2.26 -14.51 13.26
CA LYS A 44 -3.65 -14.30 12.86
C LYS A 44 -4.22 -12.99 13.42
N ASP A 45 -3.92 -12.67 14.68
CA ASP A 45 -4.32 -11.43 15.33
C ASP A 45 -3.78 -10.20 14.57
N LYS A 46 -2.48 -10.19 14.26
CA LYS A 46 -1.85 -9.12 13.48
C LYS A 46 -2.44 -8.99 12.07
N LEU A 47 -2.78 -10.09 11.42
CA LEU A 47 -3.42 -10.08 10.10
C LEU A 47 -4.82 -9.47 10.15
N VAL A 48 -5.60 -9.78 11.20
CA VAL A 48 -6.93 -9.17 11.42
C VAL A 48 -6.78 -7.66 11.66
N LYS A 49 -5.86 -7.25 12.53
CA LYS A 49 -5.59 -5.82 12.80
C LYS A 49 -5.14 -5.09 11.52
N LEU A 50 -4.26 -5.70 10.73
CA LEU A 50 -3.80 -5.15 9.47
C LEU A 50 -4.96 -4.97 8.48
N CYS A 51 -5.84 -5.95 8.37
CA CYS A 51 -7.03 -5.86 7.52
C CYS A 51 -7.95 -4.70 7.94
N ILE A 52 -8.25 -4.60 9.23
CA ILE A 52 -9.11 -3.54 9.78
C ILE A 52 -8.46 -2.17 9.55
N ALA A 53 -7.16 -2.02 9.83
CA ALA A 53 -6.44 -0.77 9.63
C ALA A 53 -6.49 -0.31 8.17
N THR A 54 -6.27 -1.23 7.22
CA THR A 54 -6.32 -0.92 5.78
C THR A 54 -7.71 -0.51 5.30
N LEU A 55 -8.76 -1.15 5.80
CA LEU A 55 -10.13 -0.80 5.44
C LEU A 55 -10.54 0.58 6.01
N LEU A 56 -9.98 0.99 7.15
CA LEU A 56 -10.36 2.21 7.87
C LEU A 56 -9.38 3.38 7.68
N LYS A 57 -8.20 3.18 7.07
CA LYS A 57 -7.14 4.20 7.00
C LYS A 57 -7.60 5.56 6.45
N ASP A 58 -8.50 5.52 5.50
CA ASP A 58 -9.00 6.69 4.78
C ASP A 58 -10.42 7.10 5.19
N ILE A 59 -10.92 6.63 6.33
CA ILE A 59 -12.30 6.88 6.80
C ILE A 59 -12.66 8.37 6.83
N ALA A 60 -11.68 9.24 7.12
CA ALA A 60 -11.90 10.68 7.15
C ALA A 60 -12.18 11.29 5.77
N LEU A 61 -11.72 10.65 4.67
CA LEU A 61 -11.95 11.14 3.31
C LEU A 61 -13.39 10.88 2.82
N VAL A 62 -14.07 9.88 3.38
CA VAL A 62 -15.46 9.56 3.02
C VAL A 62 -16.50 10.30 3.87
N SER A 63 -16.06 11.09 4.85
CA SER A 63 -16.96 11.87 5.70
C SER A 63 -17.61 13.02 4.91
N PRO A 64 -18.93 13.26 5.05
CA PRO A 64 -19.63 14.37 4.40
C PRO A 64 -19.06 15.76 4.74
N ASN A 65 -18.34 15.87 5.85
CA ASN A 65 -17.70 17.11 6.32
C ASN A 65 -16.33 17.37 5.69
N ALA A 66 -15.83 16.46 4.85
CA ALA A 66 -14.56 16.60 4.13
C ALA A 66 -14.60 17.59 2.95
N LYS A 67 -15.59 18.51 2.89
CA LYS A 67 -15.66 19.61 1.93
C LYS A 67 -14.63 20.73 2.15
N LEU A 68 -13.69 20.53 3.08
CA LEU A 68 -12.56 21.43 3.29
C LEU A 68 -11.56 21.32 2.12
N ALA A 69 -10.79 22.36 1.88
CA ALA A 69 -9.83 22.42 0.78
C ALA A 69 -9.02 21.11 0.66
N TYR A 70 -9.02 20.51 -0.52
CA TYR A 70 -8.53 19.16 -0.80
C TYR A 70 -7.14 18.88 -0.23
N ASP A 71 -6.21 19.84 -0.33
CA ASP A 71 -4.83 19.67 0.14
C ASP A 71 -4.73 19.57 1.68
N VAL A 72 -5.55 20.35 2.39
CA VAL A 72 -5.58 20.33 3.86
C VAL A 72 -6.18 19.03 4.37
N VAL A 73 -7.24 18.54 3.72
CA VAL A 73 -7.90 17.27 4.11
C VAL A 73 -7.01 16.08 3.83
N TYR A 74 -6.32 16.05 2.69
CA TYR A 74 -5.47 14.92 2.32
C TYR A 74 -4.34 14.72 3.33
N THR A 75 -3.59 15.74 3.68
CA THR A 75 -2.49 15.60 4.66
C THR A 75 -2.95 15.40 6.10
N GLN A 76 -4.20 15.75 6.42
CA GLN A 76 -4.75 15.64 7.77
C GLN A 76 -5.63 14.41 7.98
N HIS A 77 -6.04 13.68 6.90
CA HIS A 77 -6.98 12.59 7.05
C HIS A 77 -6.52 11.47 8.00
N PRO A 78 -5.20 11.12 8.13
CA PRO A 78 -4.79 10.11 9.10
C PRO A 78 -5.07 10.54 10.53
N VAL A 79 -4.79 11.81 10.85
CA VAL A 79 -5.03 12.39 12.17
C VAL A 79 -6.53 12.48 12.48
N LEU A 80 -7.31 12.90 11.48
CA LEU A 80 -8.77 13.02 11.64
C LEU A 80 -9.43 11.65 11.78
N GLY A 81 -9.00 10.67 10.99
CA GLY A 81 -9.46 9.29 11.09
C GLY A 81 -9.15 8.66 12.44
N TYR A 82 -7.90 8.79 12.90
CA TYR A 82 -7.47 8.37 14.22
C TYR A 82 -8.35 8.98 15.34
N LYS A 83 -8.51 10.31 15.36
CA LYS A 83 -9.31 11.01 16.38
C LYS A 83 -10.78 10.59 16.35
N TYR A 84 -11.35 10.46 15.16
CA TYR A 84 -12.74 10.06 14.97
C TYR A 84 -12.99 8.65 15.51
N LEU A 85 -12.15 7.69 15.12
CA LEU A 85 -12.30 6.30 15.54
C LEU A 85 -12.05 6.12 17.03
N LYS A 86 -10.99 6.73 17.58
CA LYS A 86 -10.65 6.67 19.00
C LYS A 86 -11.76 7.24 19.89
N LYS A 87 -12.46 8.29 19.44
CA LYS A 87 -13.55 8.90 20.18
C LYS A 87 -14.83 8.07 20.17
N LYS A 88 -15.12 7.38 19.06
CA LYS A 88 -16.43 6.73 18.84
C LYS A 88 -16.45 5.24 19.08
N TYR A 89 -15.32 4.57 18.98
CA TYR A 89 -15.26 3.11 18.96
C TYR A 89 -14.14 2.61 19.87
N ALA A 90 -14.35 1.43 20.48
CA ALA A 90 -13.31 0.72 21.22
C ALA A 90 -12.44 -0.07 20.21
N ILE A 91 -11.50 0.59 19.57
CA ILE A 91 -10.58 -0.01 18.60
C ILE A 91 -9.21 -0.18 19.24
N ASP A 92 -8.54 -1.28 18.95
CA ASP A 92 -7.19 -1.59 19.40
C ASP A 92 -6.21 -0.47 19.00
N GLU A 93 -5.33 -0.06 19.92
CA GLU A 93 -4.42 1.06 19.71
C GLU A 93 -3.47 0.81 18.54
N GLU A 94 -3.05 -0.45 18.32
CA GLU A 94 -2.19 -0.80 17.18
C GLU A 94 -2.87 -0.57 15.82
N ILE A 95 -4.20 -0.78 15.74
CA ILE A 95 -4.97 -0.45 14.54
C ILE A 95 -5.03 1.06 14.35
N LEU A 96 -5.26 1.80 15.43
CA LEU A 96 -5.32 3.27 15.41
C LEU A 96 -3.96 3.88 15.00
N GLU A 97 -2.86 3.36 15.54
CA GLU A 97 -1.51 3.76 15.14
C GLU A 97 -1.23 3.47 13.67
N ALA A 98 -1.66 2.32 13.17
CA ALA A 98 -1.51 1.99 11.77
C ALA A 98 -2.28 2.95 10.86
N ILE A 99 -3.49 3.35 11.26
CA ILE A 99 -4.29 4.36 10.57
C ILE A 99 -3.60 5.73 10.60
N LEU A 100 -3.06 6.14 11.76
CA LEU A 100 -2.37 7.42 11.91
C LEU A 100 -1.11 7.51 11.07
N HIS A 101 -0.35 6.41 10.96
CA HIS A 101 1.01 6.41 10.42
C HIS A 101 1.14 5.83 8.99
N HIS A 102 0.03 5.50 8.28
CA HIS A 102 0.11 4.83 6.98
C HIS A 102 0.77 5.68 5.87
N HIS A 103 0.85 6.99 6.05
CA HIS A 103 1.59 7.89 5.16
C HIS A 103 2.99 8.27 5.68
N GLU A 104 3.43 7.71 6.81
CA GLU A 104 4.81 7.84 7.24
C GLU A 104 5.76 7.11 6.28
N ARG A 105 6.99 7.57 6.22
CA ARG A 105 8.05 7.03 5.37
C ARG A 105 9.30 6.80 6.20
N SER A 106 9.96 5.66 6.03
CA SER A 106 11.11 5.26 6.84
C SER A 106 12.27 6.25 6.84
N ASP A 107 12.36 7.12 5.84
CA ASP A 107 13.33 8.21 5.76
C ASP A 107 12.90 9.48 6.52
N GLY A 108 11.69 9.51 7.08
CA GLY A 108 11.11 10.68 7.76
C GLY A 108 10.49 11.71 6.84
N SER A 109 10.37 11.43 5.54
CA SER A 109 9.72 12.33 4.57
C SER A 109 8.19 12.24 4.58
N GLY A 110 7.62 11.33 5.39
CA GLY A 110 6.19 11.11 5.53
C GLY A 110 5.47 12.12 6.42
N PHE A 111 4.23 11.82 6.71
CA PHE A 111 3.37 12.60 7.60
C PHE A 111 2.41 11.67 8.37
N PRO A 112 1.82 12.10 9.49
CA PRO A 112 1.82 13.47 10.05
C PRO A 112 2.98 13.77 10.99
N ASN A 113 3.68 12.76 11.54
CA ASN A 113 4.62 12.92 12.65
C ASN A 113 6.09 12.92 12.20
N LYS A 114 6.37 12.60 10.92
CA LYS A 114 7.71 12.47 10.32
C LYS A 114 8.57 11.42 11.03
N LEU A 115 7.95 10.30 11.40
CA LEU A 115 8.60 9.16 12.04
C LEU A 115 9.59 8.50 11.10
N LYS A 116 10.60 7.83 11.68
CA LYS A 116 11.67 7.15 10.93
C LYS A 116 11.77 5.68 11.32
N GLY A 117 12.01 4.84 10.32
CA GLY A 117 12.33 3.44 10.53
C GLY A 117 11.34 2.72 11.44
N GLU A 118 11.81 2.20 12.55
CA GLU A 118 11.03 1.41 13.50
C GLU A 118 10.11 2.24 14.44
N GLU A 119 10.22 3.55 14.44
CA GLU A 119 9.24 4.43 15.11
C GLU A 119 7.86 4.29 14.46
N ILE A 120 7.81 3.87 13.19
CA ILE A 120 6.59 3.57 12.47
C ILE A 120 6.17 2.13 12.80
N CYS A 121 4.96 1.91 13.31
CA CYS A 121 4.49 0.58 13.61
C CYS A 121 4.50 -0.32 12.36
N LEU A 122 4.75 -1.64 12.55
CA LEU A 122 4.93 -2.58 11.43
C LEU A 122 3.72 -2.60 10.48
N LEU A 123 2.50 -2.52 11.01
CA LEU A 123 1.28 -2.52 10.19
C LEU A 123 1.25 -1.32 9.25
N ALA A 124 1.61 -0.12 9.73
CA ALA A 124 1.70 1.08 8.90
C ALA A 124 2.79 0.95 7.82
N ARG A 125 3.97 0.37 8.15
CA ARG A 125 5.03 0.12 7.17
C ARG A 125 4.57 -0.80 6.04
N ILE A 126 3.78 -1.85 6.36
CA ILE A 126 3.18 -2.76 5.38
C ILE A 126 2.17 -2.02 4.49
N ILE A 127 1.24 -1.28 5.10
CA ILE A 127 0.21 -0.50 4.39
C ILE A 127 0.86 0.48 3.43
N SER A 128 1.86 1.23 3.91
CA SER A 128 2.59 2.25 3.16
C SER A 128 3.21 1.72 1.86
N VAL A 129 3.82 0.53 1.89
CA VAL A 129 4.39 -0.12 0.70
C VAL A 129 3.30 -0.48 -0.31
N VAL A 130 2.25 -1.16 0.14
CA VAL A 130 1.18 -1.65 -0.74
C VAL A 130 0.39 -0.51 -1.36
N ASP A 131 0.05 0.50 -0.57
CA ASP A 131 -0.73 1.66 -0.99
C ASP A 131 0.02 2.47 -2.06
N THR A 132 1.29 2.76 -1.82
CA THR A 132 2.12 3.46 -2.81
C THR A 132 2.29 2.65 -4.10
N PHE A 133 2.42 1.33 -3.99
CA PHE A 133 2.52 0.49 -5.18
C PHE A 133 1.24 0.53 -6.02
N TYR A 134 0.06 0.54 -5.36
CA TYR A 134 -1.22 0.71 -6.05
C TYR A 134 -1.27 2.06 -6.79
N GLU A 135 -0.92 3.15 -6.12
CA GLU A 135 -0.88 4.48 -6.72
C GLU A 135 0.02 4.54 -7.97
N ILE A 136 1.21 3.94 -7.89
CA ILE A 136 2.13 3.85 -9.03
C ILE A 136 1.50 3.06 -10.17
N LYS A 137 0.91 1.89 -9.88
CA LYS A 137 0.27 1.01 -10.88
C LYS A 137 -0.87 1.73 -11.62
N VAL A 138 -1.71 2.47 -10.90
CA VAL A 138 -2.83 3.22 -11.49
C VAL A 138 -2.33 4.40 -12.32
N ASN A 139 -1.39 5.18 -11.80
CA ASN A 139 -0.82 6.32 -12.52
C ASN A 139 -0.10 5.90 -13.82
N HIS A 140 0.60 4.75 -13.80
CA HIS A 140 1.21 4.21 -15.03
C HIS A 140 0.18 3.79 -16.07
N LYS A 141 -0.93 3.17 -15.67
CA LYS A 141 -2.04 2.84 -16.59
C LYS A 141 -2.63 4.10 -17.24
N MET A 142 -2.71 5.22 -16.50
CA MET A 142 -3.25 6.48 -17.01
C MET A 142 -2.30 7.23 -17.93
N LEU A 143 -0.99 7.13 -17.71
CA LEU A 143 0.01 7.92 -18.45
C LEU A 143 0.49 7.23 -19.73
N GLY A 144 0.11 5.98 -19.99
CA GLY A 144 0.47 5.26 -21.23
C GLY A 144 1.99 5.13 -21.46
N ASN A 145 2.83 5.25 -20.42
CA ASN A 145 4.25 5.52 -20.61
C ASN A 145 5.24 4.64 -19.87
N THR A 146 6.12 4.21 -20.66
CA THR A 146 7.60 4.06 -20.63
C THR A 146 8.23 3.64 -19.30
N HIS A 147 8.79 2.44 -19.35
CA HIS A 147 9.49 1.73 -18.29
C HIS A 147 10.61 2.52 -17.57
N GLY A 148 11.29 3.47 -18.24
CA GLY A 148 12.34 4.27 -17.64
C GLY A 148 11.88 5.13 -16.46
N VAL A 149 10.67 5.70 -16.55
CA VAL A 149 10.07 6.51 -15.48
C VAL A 149 9.69 5.64 -14.29
N LEU A 150 9.26 4.39 -14.52
CA LEU A 150 8.94 3.46 -13.45
C LEU A 150 10.19 3.07 -12.65
N GLU A 151 11.29 2.74 -13.33
CA GLU A 151 12.52 2.33 -12.68
C GLU A 151 13.16 3.45 -11.84
N GLU A 152 13.19 4.67 -12.39
CA GLU A 152 13.73 5.84 -11.66
C GLU A 152 12.85 6.19 -10.46
N ASN A 153 11.54 6.14 -10.60
CA ASN A 153 10.60 6.36 -9.50
C ASN A 153 10.71 5.25 -8.44
N LEU A 154 10.85 3.98 -8.84
CA LEU A 154 11.08 2.88 -7.91
C LEU A 154 12.38 3.06 -7.13
N LYS A 155 13.49 3.45 -7.77
CA LYS A 155 14.77 3.71 -7.08
C LYS A 155 14.68 4.85 -6.06
N LYS A 156 13.95 5.92 -6.38
CA LYS A 156 13.70 7.05 -5.45
C LYS A 156 12.78 6.63 -4.29
N ILE A 157 11.83 5.76 -4.57
CA ILE A 157 10.82 5.29 -3.62
C ILE A 157 11.42 4.25 -2.67
N PHE A 158 12.34 3.39 -3.11
CA PHE A 158 12.93 2.33 -2.26
C PHE A 158 13.52 2.88 -0.97
N LYS A 159 14.16 4.05 -1.00
CA LYS A 159 14.74 4.68 0.20
C LYS A 159 13.70 5.15 1.22
N LYS A 160 12.44 5.26 0.81
CA LYS A 160 11.35 5.75 1.65
C LYS A 160 10.67 4.65 2.48
N PHE A 161 10.95 3.38 2.17
CA PHE A 161 10.28 2.25 2.79
C PHE A 161 11.22 1.43 3.68
N ASP A 162 10.60 0.66 4.57
CA ASP A 162 11.28 -0.41 5.29
C ASP A 162 11.78 -1.46 4.29
N MET A 163 13.10 -1.65 4.27
CA MET A 163 13.75 -2.55 3.30
C MET A 163 13.37 -4.01 3.49
N ASN A 164 13.03 -4.42 4.72
CA ASN A 164 12.58 -5.78 5.01
C ASN A 164 11.17 -6.00 4.45
N VAL A 165 10.23 -5.09 4.74
CA VAL A 165 8.86 -5.13 4.20
C VAL A 165 8.89 -5.08 2.68
N LEU A 166 9.67 -4.16 2.10
CA LEU A 166 9.81 -4.02 0.66
C LEU A 166 10.42 -5.28 0.01
N GLY A 167 11.41 -5.90 0.64
CA GLY A 167 12.03 -7.14 0.16
C GLY A 167 11.02 -8.29 0.09
N TYR A 168 10.18 -8.45 1.12
CA TYR A 168 9.08 -9.42 1.09
C TYR A 168 8.06 -9.10 0.00
N PHE A 169 7.73 -7.82 -0.18
CA PHE A 169 6.80 -7.38 -1.21
C PHE A 169 7.32 -7.73 -2.61
N LEU A 170 8.53 -7.30 -2.97
CA LEU A 170 9.13 -7.52 -4.29
C LEU A 170 9.33 -9.01 -4.61
N LYS A 171 9.59 -9.83 -3.59
CA LYS A 171 9.74 -11.29 -3.77
C LYS A 171 8.41 -12.00 -4.07
N ASN A 172 7.30 -11.50 -3.55
CA ASN A 172 6.02 -12.22 -3.53
C ASN A 172 4.94 -11.59 -4.43
N VAL A 173 5.17 -10.38 -4.94
CA VAL A 173 4.21 -9.68 -5.81
C VAL A 173 4.75 -9.67 -7.24
N GLU A 174 3.90 -10.08 -8.18
CA GLU A 174 4.21 -9.90 -9.60
C GLU A 174 4.02 -8.42 -9.96
N ILE A 175 5.14 -7.74 -10.22
CA ILE A 175 5.12 -6.35 -10.68
C ILE A 175 4.61 -6.26 -12.11
N PHE A 176 4.96 -7.27 -12.91
CA PHE A 176 4.51 -7.40 -14.30
C PHE A 176 3.74 -8.71 -14.46
N THR A 177 2.62 -8.65 -15.15
CA THR A 177 1.86 -9.85 -15.51
C THR A 177 2.57 -10.62 -16.61
N LEU A 178 2.33 -11.94 -16.72
CA LEU A 178 2.76 -12.72 -17.87
C LEU A 178 2.25 -12.05 -19.16
N ASP A 179 3.00 -12.20 -20.23
CA ASP A 179 2.73 -11.60 -21.56
C ASP A 179 2.79 -10.06 -21.59
N SER A 180 3.17 -9.39 -20.49
CA SER A 180 3.43 -7.94 -20.54
C SER A 180 4.66 -7.66 -21.39
N MET A 181 4.52 -6.72 -22.32
CA MET A 181 5.66 -6.16 -23.06
C MET A 181 6.42 -5.19 -22.17
N VAL A 182 7.73 -5.32 -22.13
CA VAL A 182 8.65 -4.46 -21.38
C VAL A 182 9.75 -3.96 -22.31
N ILE A 183 10.16 -2.71 -22.13
CA ILE A 183 11.34 -2.17 -22.81
C ILE A 183 12.54 -2.38 -21.87
N LEU A 184 13.54 -3.07 -22.35
CA LEU A 184 14.77 -3.33 -21.62
C LEU A 184 15.65 -2.06 -21.59
N ASN A 185 16.61 -2.02 -20.66
CA ASN A 185 17.52 -0.87 -20.49
C ASN A 185 18.44 -0.61 -21.70
N ASN A 186 18.57 -1.57 -22.62
CA ASN A 186 19.25 -1.43 -23.89
C ASN A 186 18.34 -0.97 -25.04
N GLY A 187 17.04 -0.75 -24.78
CA GLY A 187 16.05 -0.34 -25.76
C GLY A 187 15.29 -1.47 -26.44
N ASP A 188 15.66 -2.73 -26.20
CA ASP A 188 14.97 -3.89 -26.79
C ASP A 188 13.59 -4.09 -26.15
N ILE A 189 12.67 -4.65 -26.90
CA ILE A 189 11.36 -5.06 -26.42
C ILE A 189 11.42 -6.54 -25.99
N GLY A 190 11.12 -6.78 -24.73
CA GLY A 190 10.98 -8.11 -24.17
C GLY A 190 9.53 -8.42 -23.81
N VAL A 191 9.20 -9.71 -23.72
CA VAL A 191 7.91 -10.19 -23.18
C VAL A 191 8.21 -10.96 -21.90
N ILE A 192 7.43 -10.70 -20.85
CA ILE A 192 7.54 -11.44 -19.60
C ILE A 192 7.02 -12.85 -19.82
N ILE A 193 7.91 -13.81 -19.76
CA ILE A 193 7.60 -15.25 -19.81
C ILE A 193 7.96 -15.89 -18.47
N LYS A 194 7.36 -17.05 -18.20
CA LYS A 194 7.58 -17.80 -16.97
C LYS A 194 9.01 -18.31 -16.89
#